data_ccdaad222046ed720fdc5709dc48aec0
#
_entry.id   ccdaad222046ed720fdc5709dc48aec0
#
_cell.length_a   1.000
_cell.length_b   1.000
_cell.length_c   1.000
_cell.angle_alpha   90.00
_cell.angle_beta   90.00
_cell.angle_gamma   90.00
#
_symmetry.space_group_name_H-M   'P 1'
#
loop_
_entity.id
_entity.type
_entity.pdbx_description
1 polymer ?
#
loop_
_entity_poly.entity_id
_entity_poly.type
_entity_poly.pdbx_seq_one_letter_code
_entity_poly.pdbx_strand_id
1 'polypeptide(L)'
;MRKRALLAATVAVASAVLTGVTAAPAAHAATGNSLSVFAWNVDLGTSIVDSTENENAAGRTPVVEQIIQQHNADVVVLDELFNHSSTSSIESALAAQYPYHTPVVGQVCSGGGWNGISGDCSNSWFVINGGTMIFSKYPIKAQYAHVFSNSTSGTWDYNANKGAALAEIDKNGVNTWVVGTHLQADQSGTSTDTTQSTRLAQLGEIQGWVNGIVGSSAPVLIGGDLNVEYFHGASRGDYANAQNAVGGVLGTPATDPSQLTTMDCPVSAWCQYMGGVESFPTNYQDSLDYVGYLNAPGRPTPLALPSVVTDFDPQAGWTAGQLDTQSPSDHYPVQATFQLP
;
A
#
# COMPACT_ATOMS: atom_id res chain seq x y z
N MET A 1 39.14 51.23 -58.03
CA MET A 1 38.90 50.80 -56.66
C MET A 1 37.41 50.54 -56.51
N ARG A 2 36.96 49.24 -56.50
CA ARG A 2 35.56 48.91 -56.36
C ARG A 2 35.39 48.27 -55.01
N LYS A 3 34.62 48.92 -54.09
CA LYS A 3 34.23 48.39 -52.80
C LYS A 3 33.12 47.36 -53.01
N ARG A 4 33.32 46.10 -52.49
CA ARG A 4 32.28 45.07 -52.40
C ARG A 4 31.69 45.14 -51.02
N ALA A 5 30.37 45.34 -50.90
CA ALA A 5 29.62 45.22 -49.70
C ALA A 5 29.26 43.73 -49.47
N LEU A 6 29.55 43.20 -48.26
CA LEU A 6 29.06 41.90 -47.80
C LEU A 6 27.69 42.10 -47.14
N LEU A 7 26.68 41.43 -47.67
CA LEU A 7 25.40 41.25 -46.99
C LEU A 7 25.53 40.04 -46.01
N ALA A 8 25.33 40.30 -44.75
CA ALA A 8 25.17 39.24 -43.77
C ALA A 8 23.69 38.85 -43.68
N ALA A 9 23.37 37.63 -44.05
CA ALA A 9 22.02 37.06 -43.86
C ALA A 9 21.92 36.45 -42.45
N THR A 10 21.09 37.02 -41.63
CA THR A 10 20.74 36.47 -40.31
C THR A 10 19.63 35.43 -40.50
N VAL A 11 19.97 34.15 -40.22
CA VAL A 11 18.97 33.06 -40.17
C VAL A 11 18.41 33.06 -38.75
N ALA A 12 17.15 33.41 -38.59
CA ALA A 12 16.41 33.24 -37.35
C ALA A 12 15.92 31.79 -37.26
N VAL A 13 16.49 31.03 -36.32
CA VAL A 13 15.99 29.69 -35.98
C VAL A 13 14.86 29.88 -34.96
N ALA A 14 13.64 29.65 -35.40
CA ALA A 14 12.48 29.59 -34.50
C ALA A 14 12.47 28.20 -33.81
N SER A 15 12.83 28.15 -32.54
CA SER A 15 12.67 26.97 -31.72
C SER A 15 11.20 26.87 -31.31
N ALA A 16 10.47 25.92 -31.92
CA ALA A 16 9.12 25.54 -31.45
C ALA A 16 9.29 24.69 -30.20
N VAL A 17 8.96 25.27 -29.06
CA VAL A 17 8.80 24.51 -27.79
C VAL A 17 7.46 23.78 -27.90
N LEU A 18 7.49 22.47 -28.18
CA LEU A 18 6.33 21.62 -27.98
C LEU A 18 6.16 21.43 -26.45
N THR A 19 5.26 22.16 -25.85
CA THR A 19 4.73 21.83 -24.53
C THR A 19 3.84 20.61 -24.70
N GLY A 20 4.39 19.44 -24.42
CA GLY A 20 3.59 18.21 -24.26
C GLY A 20 2.69 18.38 -23.05
N VAL A 21 1.42 18.66 -23.29
CA VAL A 21 0.38 18.55 -22.25
C VAL A 21 0.17 17.04 -22.07
N THR A 22 0.80 16.47 -21.06
CA THR A 22 0.41 15.15 -20.57
C THR A 22 -0.98 15.30 -20.00
N ALA A 23 -1.98 14.73 -20.69
CA ALA A 23 -3.33 14.63 -20.13
C ALA A 23 -3.22 13.82 -18.84
N ALA A 24 -3.53 14.43 -17.70
CA ALA A 24 -3.78 13.70 -16.48
C ALA A 24 -4.81 12.61 -16.78
N PRO A 25 -4.66 11.38 -16.22
CA PRO A 25 -5.65 10.34 -16.40
C PRO A 25 -7.01 10.90 -15.97
N ALA A 26 -8.01 10.74 -16.83
CA ALA A 26 -9.35 11.23 -16.56
C ALA A 26 -9.84 10.58 -15.27
N ALA A 27 -9.97 11.37 -14.21
CA ALA A 27 -10.66 10.94 -13.01
C ALA A 27 -12.05 10.45 -13.45
N HIS A 28 -12.29 9.14 -13.38
CA HIS A 28 -13.60 8.59 -13.63
C HIS A 28 -14.55 9.24 -12.62
N ALA A 29 -15.50 10.01 -13.11
CA ALA A 29 -16.55 10.55 -12.27
C ALA A 29 -17.23 9.37 -11.56
N ALA A 30 -16.99 9.23 -10.27
CA ALA A 30 -17.55 8.17 -9.47
C ALA A 30 -19.07 8.28 -9.55
N THR A 31 -19.73 7.30 -10.16
CA THR A 31 -21.16 7.11 -10.03
C THR A 31 -21.44 6.85 -8.54
N GLY A 32 -22.57 7.28 -7.99
CA GLY A 32 -22.86 7.35 -6.55
C GLY A 32 -22.62 6.07 -5.72
N ASN A 33 -22.34 4.92 -6.35
CA ASN A 33 -22.10 3.62 -5.74
C ASN A 33 -20.68 3.08 -5.99
N SER A 34 -19.66 3.91 -6.12
CA SER A 34 -18.29 3.45 -6.23
C SER A 34 -17.47 3.83 -5.00
N LEU A 35 -16.43 3.08 -4.69
CA LEU A 35 -15.44 3.37 -3.64
C LEU A 35 -14.04 3.17 -4.18
N SER A 36 -13.20 4.21 -4.10
CA SER A 36 -11.78 4.09 -4.44
C SER A 36 -10.96 3.73 -3.21
N VAL A 37 -10.08 2.75 -3.35
CA VAL A 37 -9.14 2.31 -2.33
C VAL A 37 -7.73 2.51 -2.85
N PHE A 38 -6.91 3.18 -2.06
CA PHE A 38 -5.48 3.38 -2.25
C PHE A 38 -4.76 2.59 -1.16
N ALA A 39 -3.80 1.75 -1.50
CA ALA A 39 -3.00 1.00 -0.55
C ALA A 39 -1.51 1.27 -0.79
N TRP A 40 -0.76 1.46 0.29
CA TRP A 40 0.65 1.79 0.22
C TRP A 40 1.42 1.33 1.46
N ASN A 41 2.47 0.55 1.26
CA ASN A 41 3.53 0.36 2.23
C ASN A 41 4.43 1.60 2.19
N VAL A 42 4.51 2.36 3.30
CA VAL A 42 5.19 3.66 3.35
C VAL A 42 6.59 3.59 3.96
N ASP A 43 7.04 2.40 4.36
CA ASP A 43 8.37 2.14 4.90
C ASP A 43 8.80 3.19 5.97
N LEU A 44 7.93 3.45 6.95
CA LEU A 44 8.21 4.35 8.07
C LEU A 44 8.55 3.55 9.31
N GLY A 45 9.69 2.89 9.26
CA GLY A 45 10.24 2.02 10.29
C GLY A 45 10.62 2.74 11.59
N THR A 46 10.99 1.97 12.59
CA THR A 46 11.51 2.47 13.87
C THR A 46 12.94 1.99 14.10
N SER A 47 13.73 2.77 14.82
CA SER A 47 15.09 2.40 15.22
C SER A 47 15.16 1.16 16.13
N ILE A 48 14.02 0.65 16.59
CA ILE A 48 13.95 -0.57 17.40
C ILE A 48 14.00 -1.81 16.50
N VAL A 49 13.40 -1.76 15.32
CA VAL A 49 13.33 -2.86 14.35
C VAL A 49 14.55 -2.82 13.45
N ASP A 50 14.73 -1.73 12.73
CA ASP A 50 15.89 -1.48 11.89
C ASP A 50 16.27 0.00 11.93
N SER A 51 17.55 0.29 12.14
CA SER A 51 18.04 1.67 12.08
C SER A 51 18.00 2.25 10.68
N THR A 52 17.98 1.38 9.68
CA THR A 52 17.96 1.76 8.25
C THR A 52 16.57 2.12 7.76
N GLU A 53 15.55 1.31 8.09
CA GLU A 53 14.13 1.64 7.79
C GLU A 53 13.69 2.95 8.45
N ASN A 54 14.28 3.29 9.60
CA ASN A 54 14.06 4.59 10.26
C ASN A 54 14.86 5.72 9.61
N GLU A 55 15.72 5.43 8.62
CA GLU A 55 16.56 6.44 8.02
C GLU A 55 15.69 7.51 7.38
N ASN A 56 15.85 8.73 7.91
CA ASN A 56 15.12 9.92 7.51
C ASN A 56 13.58 9.78 7.45
N ALA A 57 12.96 8.92 8.26
CA ALA A 57 11.50 8.81 8.32
C ALA A 57 10.81 10.18 8.47
N ALA A 58 11.39 11.09 9.29
CA ALA A 58 10.89 12.46 9.47
C ALA A 58 10.95 13.30 8.19
N GLY A 59 11.93 13.11 7.33
CA GLY A 59 12.05 13.79 6.03
C GLY A 59 11.14 13.20 4.95
N ARG A 60 10.93 11.87 4.98
CA ARG A 60 10.07 11.16 4.03
C ARG A 60 8.59 11.36 4.32
N THR A 61 8.19 11.47 5.59
CA THR A 61 6.80 11.64 6.02
C THR A 61 6.04 12.75 5.28
N PRO A 62 6.54 14.00 5.14
CA PRO A 62 5.82 15.06 4.41
C PRO A 62 5.57 14.71 2.92
N VAL A 63 6.45 13.93 2.31
CA VAL A 63 6.29 13.48 0.91
C VAL A 63 5.19 12.44 0.83
N VAL A 64 5.14 11.49 1.77
CA VAL A 64 4.03 10.53 1.91
C VAL A 64 2.70 11.25 2.05
N GLU A 65 2.62 12.25 2.96
CA GLU A 65 1.42 13.06 3.17
C GLU A 65 0.95 13.75 1.89
N GLN A 66 1.88 14.37 1.16
CA GLN A 66 1.56 15.07 -0.10
C GLN A 66 1.03 14.11 -1.17
N ILE A 67 1.63 12.94 -1.32
CA ILE A 67 1.22 11.93 -2.30
C ILE A 67 -0.20 11.46 -1.99
N ILE A 68 -0.50 11.10 -0.75
CA ILE A 68 -1.83 10.68 -0.33
C ILE A 68 -2.88 11.78 -0.62
N GLN A 69 -2.57 13.03 -0.30
CA GLN A 69 -3.45 14.16 -0.54
C GLN A 69 -3.73 14.38 -2.04
N GLN A 70 -2.73 14.19 -2.90
CA GLN A 70 -2.86 14.36 -4.35
C GLN A 70 -3.71 13.25 -4.99
N HIS A 71 -3.54 12.01 -4.55
CA HIS A 71 -4.31 10.86 -5.05
C HIS A 71 -5.78 10.95 -4.68
N ASN A 72 -6.10 11.50 -3.53
CA ASN A 72 -7.45 11.85 -3.13
C ASN A 72 -8.44 10.67 -3.24
N ALA A 73 -8.00 9.44 -2.91
CA ALA A 73 -8.85 8.26 -2.87
C ALA A 73 -9.93 8.38 -1.77
N ASP A 74 -11.00 7.59 -1.83
CA ASP A 74 -12.04 7.59 -0.81
C ASP A 74 -11.55 6.96 0.51
N VAL A 75 -10.75 5.90 0.39
CA VAL A 75 -10.15 5.15 1.49
C VAL A 75 -8.67 4.96 1.20
N VAL A 76 -7.84 5.10 2.22
CA VAL A 76 -6.39 4.88 2.18
C VAL A 76 -6.02 3.81 3.19
N VAL A 77 -5.31 2.79 2.76
CA VAL A 77 -4.67 1.78 3.61
C VAL A 77 -3.18 2.05 3.61
N LEU A 78 -2.59 2.22 4.78
CA LEU A 78 -1.15 2.38 4.93
C LEU A 78 -0.59 1.22 5.73
N ASP A 79 0.56 0.74 5.29
CA ASP A 79 1.35 -0.28 5.96
C ASP A 79 2.73 0.29 6.36
N GLU A 80 3.39 -0.35 7.30
CA GLU A 80 4.66 0.06 7.91
C GLU A 80 4.66 1.43 8.61
N LEU A 81 3.54 1.79 9.21
CA LEU A 81 3.44 2.92 10.14
C LEU A 81 4.00 2.53 11.52
N PHE A 82 5.26 2.09 11.59
CA PHE A 82 5.90 1.68 12.83
C PHE A 82 6.40 2.88 13.65
N ASN A 83 6.66 4.02 13.00
CA ASN A 83 7.17 5.23 13.64
C ASN A 83 6.03 6.10 14.17
N HIS A 84 5.91 6.20 15.48
CA HIS A 84 4.84 6.97 16.13
C HIS A 84 4.80 8.47 15.74
N SER A 85 5.95 9.12 15.58
CA SER A 85 5.99 10.54 15.21
C SER A 85 5.54 10.75 13.78
N SER A 86 5.93 9.89 12.86
CA SER A 86 5.46 9.90 11.47
C SER A 86 3.96 9.63 11.38
N THR A 87 3.47 8.62 12.13
CA THR A 87 2.02 8.33 12.20
C THR A 87 1.23 9.55 12.67
N SER A 88 1.66 10.19 13.76
CA SER A 88 0.98 11.40 14.29
C SER A 88 1.04 12.59 13.33
N SER A 89 2.12 12.73 12.55
CA SER A 89 2.23 13.75 11.50
C SER A 89 1.21 13.49 10.39
N ILE A 90 1.15 12.25 9.90
CA ILE A 90 0.22 11.83 8.83
C ILE A 90 -1.24 12.03 9.29
N GLU A 91 -1.60 11.60 10.50
CA GLU A 91 -2.95 11.81 11.07
C GLU A 91 -3.30 13.31 11.06
N SER A 92 -2.38 14.16 11.49
CA SER A 92 -2.59 15.60 11.55
C SER A 92 -2.70 16.24 10.17
N ALA A 93 -1.83 15.88 9.23
CA ALA A 93 -1.80 16.41 7.87
C ALA A 93 -3.02 15.99 7.05
N LEU A 94 -3.52 14.77 7.28
CA LEU A 94 -4.65 14.20 6.55
C LEU A 94 -6.01 14.54 7.18
N ALA A 95 -6.07 15.08 8.41
CA ALA A 95 -7.31 15.26 9.18
C ALA A 95 -8.42 16.03 8.44
N ALA A 96 -8.06 17.03 7.61
CA ALA A 96 -9.02 17.81 6.83
C ALA A 96 -9.66 17.03 5.67
N GLN A 97 -8.90 16.12 5.06
CA GLN A 97 -9.32 15.35 3.89
C GLN A 97 -9.87 13.98 4.29
N TYR A 98 -9.29 13.38 5.34
CA TYR A 98 -9.64 12.07 5.89
C TYR A 98 -9.95 12.19 7.38
N PRO A 99 -11.11 12.74 7.74
CA PRO A 99 -11.47 13.00 9.14
C PRO A 99 -11.72 11.73 9.96
N TYR A 100 -11.76 10.57 9.32
CA TYR A 100 -12.00 9.29 9.97
C TYR A 100 -10.82 8.34 9.70
N HIS A 101 -10.33 7.68 10.74
CA HIS A 101 -9.29 6.67 10.63
C HIS A 101 -9.39 5.62 11.75
N THR A 102 -8.86 4.43 11.50
CA THR A 102 -8.68 3.43 12.54
C THR A 102 -7.46 3.77 13.38
N PRO A 103 -7.29 3.24 14.58
CA PRO A 103 -5.98 3.17 15.21
C PRO A 103 -5.02 2.27 14.41
N VAL A 104 -3.71 2.31 14.72
CA VAL A 104 -2.74 1.36 14.15
C VAL A 104 -2.98 -0.04 14.75
N VAL A 105 -3.02 -1.06 13.90
CA VAL A 105 -3.16 -2.46 14.32
C VAL A 105 -2.07 -2.83 15.32
N GLY A 106 -2.44 -3.49 16.41
CA GLY A 106 -1.49 -4.00 17.39
C GLY A 106 -0.74 -2.96 18.22
N GLN A 107 -1.07 -1.68 18.11
CA GLN A 107 -0.54 -0.63 18.97
C GLN A 107 -1.01 -0.80 20.42
N VAL A 108 -2.21 -1.31 20.61
CA VAL A 108 -2.77 -1.73 21.89
C VAL A 108 -3.51 -3.04 21.69
N CYS A 109 -3.55 -3.87 22.75
CA CYS A 109 -4.24 -5.17 22.71
C CYS A 109 -5.64 -5.12 23.33
N SER A 110 -6.12 -3.96 23.75
CA SER A 110 -7.48 -3.78 24.27
C SER A 110 -7.90 -2.32 24.19
N GLY A 111 -9.16 -2.05 23.89
CA GLY A 111 -9.70 -0.69 23.82
C GLY A 111 -9.10 0.10 22.65
N GLY A 112 -8.51 1.26 22.92
CA GLY A 112 -7.78 2.08 21.93
C GLY A 112 -8.63 2.56 20.74
N GLY A 113 -9.97 2.63 20.88
CA GLY A 113 -10.87 3.02 19.81
C GLY A 113 -11.40 1.87 18.94
N TRP A 114 -10.89 0.64 19.11
CA TRP A 114 -11.41 -0.53 18.42
C TRP A 114 -12.73 -1.03 19.04
N ASN A 115 -13.67 -1.46 18.21
CA ASN A 115 -14.89 -2.17 18.66
C ASN A 115 -14.55 -3.57 19.16
N GLY A 116 -13.47 -4.16 18.66
CA GLY A 116 -12.93 -5.43 19.14
C GLY A 116 -11.52 -5.68 18.59
N ILE A 117 -10.71 -6.33 19.41
CA ILE A 117 -9.37 -6.82 19.05
C ILE A 117 -9.35 -8.32 19.27
N SER A 118 -8.80 -9.07 18.32
CA SER A 118 -8.69 -10.54 18.39
C SER A 118 -7.31 -10.99 17.91
N GLY A 119 -7.03 -12.28 18.02
CA GLY A 119 -5.75 -12.86 17.61
C GLY A 119 -4.70 -12.81 18.73
N ASP A 120 -3.42 -12.92 18.36
CA ASP A 120 -2.30 -13.08 19.29
C ASP A 120 -1.57 -11.74 19.54
N CYS A 121 -2.30 -10.76 20.07
CA CYS A 121 -1.77 -9.44 20.36
C CYS A 121 -0.92 -9.43 21.65
N SER A 122 0.29 -8.90 21.56
CA SER A 122 1.24 -8.81 22.66
C SER A 122 1.47 -7.37 23.12
N ASN A 123 1.34 -7.10 24.42
CA ASN A 123 1.75 -5.83 25.05
C ASN A 123 3.20 -5.88 25.56
N SER A 124 4.01 -6.82 25.08
CA SER A 124 5.41 -6.91 25.48
C SER A 124 6.21 -5.73 24.96
N TRP A 125 7.11 -5.15 25.77
CA TRP A 125 7.86 -3.94 25.46
C TRP A 125 8.81 -4.08 24.25
N PHE A 126 9.13 -5.32 23.85
CA PHE A 126 9.96 -5.63 22.69
C PHE A 126 9.15 -6.07 21.46
N VAL A 127 7.82 -6.02 21.54
CA VAL A 127 6.93 -6.25 20.39
C VAL A 127 6.40 -4.90 19.93
N ILE A 128 6.62 -4.57 18.65
CA ILE A 128 6.14 -3.34 18.07
C ILE A 128 4.70 -3.47 17.57
N ASN A 129 4.07 -2.36 17.19
CA ASN A 129 2.77 -2.37 16.55
C ASN A 129 2.82 -3.10 15.19
N GLY A 130 1.66 -3.32 14.56
CA GLY A 130 1.55 -4.01 13.28
C GLY A 130 1.68 -3.12 12.05
N GLY A 131 1.81 -1.82 12.22
CA GLY A 131 2.06 -0.85 11.15
C GLY A 131 0.88 -0.53 10.23
N THR A 132 -0.24 -1.25 10.31
CA THR A 132 -1.39 -1.07 9.40
C THR A 132 -2.43 -0.11 9.96
N MET A 133 -2.92 0.82 9.11
CA MET A 133 -3.94 1.81 9.44
C MET A 133 -4.82 2.12 8.23
N ILE A 134 -6.11 2.41 8.47
CA ILE A 134 -7.07 2.81 7.43
C ILE A 134 -7.52 4.25 7.68
N PHE A 135 -7.44 5.09 6.65
CA PHE A 135 -8.03 6.44 6.61
C PHE A 135 -9.23 6.46 5.68
N SER A 136 -10.23 7.27 5.99
CA SER A 136 -11.45 7.41 5.19
C SER A 136 -11.95 8.84 5.14
N LYS A 137 -12.44 9.26 3.97
CA LYS A 137 -13.22 10.49 3.80
C LYS A 137 -14.60 10.39 4.41
N TYR A 138 -15.10 9.18 4.58
CA TYR A 138 -16.46 8.88 5.02
C TYR A 138 -16.48 8.28 6.42
N PRO A 139 -17.61 8.43 7.16
CA PRO A 139 -17.70 7.88 8.51
C PRO A 139 -17.35 6.40 8.59
N ILE A 140 -16.52 6.06 9.58
CA ILE A 140 -16.26 4.69 10.00
C ILE A 140 -17.30 4.36 11.09
N LYS A 141 -18.23 3.44 10.78
CA LYS A 141 -19.32 3.04 11.69
C LYS A 141 -18.86 2.00 12.72
N ALA A 142 -17.97 1.12 12.32
CA ALA A 142 -17.36 0.11 13.16
C ALA A 142 -15.95 -0.20 12.68
N GLN A 143 -15.08 -0.56 13.64
CA GLN A 143 -13.69 -0.90 13.34
C GLN A 143 -13.17 -1.99 14.28
N TYR A 144 -12.52 -2.98 13.69
CA TYR A 144 -12.00 -4.14 14.39
C TYR A 144 -10.55 -4.38 14.01
N ALA A 145 -9.76 -4.97 14.91
CA ALA A 145 -8.41 -5.43 14.63
C ALA A 145 -8.26 -6.93 14.89
N HIS A 146 -7.45 -7.58 14.07
CA HIS A 146 -7.01 -8.95 14.28
C HIS A 146 -5.50 -9.01 14.16
N VAL A 147 -4.80 -9.39 15.22
CA VAL A 147 -3.37 -9.64 15.20
C VAL A 147 -3.16 -11.11 14.85
N PHE A 148 -2.32 -11.38 13.85
CA PHE A 148 -2.13 -12.74 13.37
C PHE A 148 -1.61 -13.67 14.44
N SER A 149 -2.19 -14.89 14.49
CA SER A 149 -1.69 -15.99 15.29
C SER A 149 -0.57 -16.75 14.57
N ASN A 150 -0.55 -16.67 13.22
CA ASN A 150 0.50 -17.25 12.41
C ASN A 150 1.56 -16.19 12.09
N SER A 151 2.80 -16.45 12.51
CA SER A 151 3.97 -15.63 12.20
C SER A 151 5.22 -16.53 12.13
N THR A 152 6.15 -16.23 11.24
CA THR A 152 7.37 -17.03 11.07
C THR A 152 8.39 -16.70 12.14
N SER A 153 8.66 -17.65 13.03
CA SER A 153 9.67 -17.49 14.09
C SER A 153 11.06 -17.22 13.50
N GLY A 154 11.78 -16.29 14.12
CA GLY A 154 13.13 -15.88 13.69
C GLY A 154 13.15 -14.75 12.67
N THR A 155 11.99 -14.19 12.33
CA THR A 155 11.85 -12.97 11.51
C THR A 155 11.56 -11.75 12.38
N TRP A 156 11.76 -10.54 11.85
CA TRP A 156 11.34 -9.30 12.49
C TRP A 156 9.81 -9.27 12.67
N ASP A 157 9.05 -9.77 11.69
CA ASP A 157 7.60 -9.86 11.74
C ASP A 157 7.09 -10.63 12.95
N TYR A 158 7.86 -11.61 13.43
CA TYR A 158 7.53 -12.35 14.66
C TYR A 158 7.52 -11.46 15.91
N ASN A 159 8.26 -10.34 15.87
CA ASN A 159 8.34 -9.36 16.96
C ASN A 159 7.46 -8.13 16.69
N ALA A 160 6.55 -8.21 15.74
CA ALA A 160 5.56 -7.20 15.45
C ALA A 160 4.15 -7.76 15.59
N ASN A 161 3.21 -6.96 16.10
CA ASN A 161 1.80 -7.29 16.14
C ASN A 161 1.14 -7.13 14.74
N LYS A 162 1.78 -7.69 13.67
CA LYS A 162 1.19 -7.65 12.32
C LYS A 162 -0.19 -8.29 12.30
N GLY A 163 -1.07 -7.76 11.48
CA GLY A 163 -2.45 -8.19 11.45
C GLY A 163 -3.28 -7.47 10.42
N ALA A 164 -4.58 -7.43 10.63
CA ALA A 164 -5.53 -6.77 9.76
C ALA A 164 -6.42 -5.79 10.54
N ALA A 165 -6.70 -4.63 9.95
CA ALA A 165 -7.77 -3.72 10.31
C ALA A 165 -9.00 -4.03 9.47
N LEU A 166 -10.19 -3.92 10.04
CA LEU A 166 -11.47 -4.03 9.34
C LEU A 166 -12.33 -2.82 9.70
N ALA A 167 -12.70 -1.99 8.72
CA ALA A 167 -13.49 -0.79 8.91
C ALA A 167 -14.78 -0.83 8.09
N GLU A 168 -15.92 -0.51 8.73
CA GLU A 168 -17.19 -0.31 8.05
C GLU A 168 -17.31 1.15 7.61
N ILE A 169 -17.26 1.40 6.32
CA ILE A 169 -17.31 2.73 5.69
C ILE A 169 -18.74 3.02 5.22
N ASP A 170 -19.31 4.13 5.67
CA ASP A 170 -20.62 4.62 5.22
C ASP A 170 -20.44 5.71 4.17
N LYS A 171 -20.43 5.34 2.91
CA LYS A 171 -20.42 6.30 1.81
C LYS A 171 -21.86 6.64 1.38
N ASN A 172 -22.37 7.74 1.90
CA ASN A 172 -23.72 8.26 1.53
C ASN A 172 -24.86 7.24 1.75
N GLY A 173 -24.79 6.47 2.83
CA GLY A 173 -25.77 5.44 3.17
C GLY A 173 -25.50 4.07 2.57
N VAL A 174 -24.40 3.90 1.83
CA VAL A 174 -23.93 2.58 1.33
C VAL A 174 -22.79 2.09 2.20
N ASN A 175 -23.05 1.06 3.00
CA ASN A 175 -22.03 0.46 3.86
C ASN A 175 -21.16 -0.51 3.06
N THR A 176 -19.86 -0.34 3.18
CA THR A 176 -18.82 -1.20 2.59
C THR A 176 -17.75 -1.47 3.63
N TRP A 177 -17.34 -2.72 3.77
CA TRP A 177 -16.23 -3.08 4.63
C TRP A 177 -14.90 -3.03 3.88
N VAL A 178 -13.87 -2.52 4.54
CA VAL A 178 -12.52 -2.47 3.99
C VAL A 178 -11.56 -3.13 4.98
N VAL A 179 -10.79 -4.09 4.48
CA VAL A 179 -9.66 -4.73 5.17
C VAL A 179 -8.38 -4.02 4.74
N GLY A 180 -7.59 -3.55 5.71
CA GLY A 180 -6.20 -3.15 5.52
C GLY A 180 -5.29 -4.18 6.17
N THR A 181 -4.21 -4.63 5.52
CA THR A 181 -3.33 -5.66 6.06
C THR A 181 -1.94 -5.64 5.46
N HIS A 182 -0.96 -5.99 6.30
CA HIS A 182 0.42 -6.26 5.90
C HIS A 182 0.80 -7.68 6.34
N LEU A 183 1.07 -8.57 5.39
CA LEU A 183 1.37 -9.99 5.66
C LEU A 183 2.85 -10.22 5.94
N GLN A 184 3.18 -11.48 6.27
CA GLN A 184 4.55 -11.94 6.51
C GLN A 184 5.48 -11.67 5.33
N ALA A 185 6.53 -10.89 5.55
CA ALA A 185 7.57 -10.65 4.58
C ALA A 185 8.52 -11.85 4.41
N ASP A 186 9.15 -11.97 3.26
CA ASP A 186 10.32 -12.84 3.08
C ASP A 186 11.54 -12.17 3.73
N GLN A 187 12.21 -12.89 4.63
CA GLN A 187 13.33 -12.34 5.39
C GLN A 187 14.51 -13.31 5.41
N SER A 188 15.73 -12.75 5.49
CA SER A 188 16.96 -13.54 5.55
C SER A 188 16.94 -14.54 6.69
N GLY A 189 17.42 -15.75 6.44
CA GLY A 189 17.48 -16.84 7.43
C GLY A 189 16.22 -17.72 7.48
N THR A 190 15.19 -17.42 6.70
CA THR A 190 13.99 -18.26 6.51
C THR A 190 13.84 -18.67 5.05
N SER A 191 13.13 -19.78 4.79
CA SER A 191 12.82 -20.16 3.42
C SER A 191 11.56 -19.46 2.92
N THR A 192 11.53 -19.10 1.63
CA THR A 192 10.35 -18.53 0.97
C THR A 192 9.13 -19.46 1.03
N ASP A 193 9.33 -20.78 1.05
CA ASP A 193 8.22 -21.74 1.24
C ASP A 193 7.59 -21.62 2.65
N THR A 194 8.39 -21.33 3.68
CA THR A 194 7.91 -21.13 5.05
C THR A 194 7.11 -19.84 5.16
N THR A 195 7.65 -18.73 4.66
CA THR A 195 6.97 -17.42 4.70
C THR A 195 5.73 -17.41 3.83
N GLN A 196 5.74 -18.04 2.65
CA GLN A 196 4.54 -18.27 1.84
C GLN A 196 3.47 -19.04 2.60
N SER A 197 3.83 -20.13 3.28
CA SER A 197 2.88 -20.91 4.08
C SER A 197 2.28 -20.07 5.20
N THR A 198 3.07 -19.18 5.82
CA THR A 198 2.59 -18.24 6.85
C THR A 198 1.61 -17.23 6.24
N ARG A 199 1.94 -16.61 5.08
CA ARG A 199 1.02 -15.69 4.37
C ARG A 199 -0.32 -16.34 4.05
N LEU A 200 -0.29 -17.56 3.55
CA LEU A 200 -1.52 -18.30 3.24
C LEU A 200 -2.36 -18.59 4.49
N ALA A 201 -1.72 -18.90 5.62
CA ALA A 201 -2.41 -19.06 6.90
C ALA A 201 -3.01 -17.73 7.39
N GLN A 202 -2.28 -16.63 7.28
CA GLN A 202 -2.76 -15.28 7.62
C GLN A 202 -3.95 -14.85 6.77
N LEU A 203 -3.94 -15.12 5.46
CA LEU A 203 -5.10 -14.88 4.58
C LEU A 203 -6.31 -15.71 4.98
N GLY A 204 -6.10 -16.96 5.40
CA GLY A 204 -7.15 -17.80 5.97
C GLY A 204 -7.71 -17.25 7.29
N GLU A 205 -6.85 -16.70 8.17
CA GLU A 205 -7.28 -16.00 9.39
C GLU A 205 -8.16 -14.80 9.04
N ILE A 206 -7.72 -13.94 8.10
CA ILE A 206 -8.50 -12.78 7.63
C ILE A 206 -9.87 -13.21 7.15
N GLN A 207 -9.95 -14.20 6.27
CA GLN A 207 -11.22 -14.66 5.73
C GLN A 207 -12.16 -15.19 6.82
N GLY A 208 -11.67 -16.03 7.71
CA GLY A 208 -12.46 -16.59 8.82
C GLY A 208 -12.95 -15.51 9.77
N TRP A 209 -12.07 -14.59 10.15
CA TRP A 209 -12.37 -13.48 11.04
C TRP A 209 -13.39 -12.51 10.43
N VAL A 210 -13.17 -12.06 9.18
CA VAL A 210 -14.08 -11.16 8.47
C VAL A 210 -15.46 -11.79 8.30
N ASN A 211 -15.53 -13.07 7.91
CA ASN A 211 -16.80 -13.79 7.80
C ASN A 211 -17.57 -13.86 9.11
N GLY A 212 -16.87 -13.98 10.24
CA GLY A 212 -17.47 -13.98 11.58
C GLY A 212 -18.08 -12.64 11.98
N ILE A 213 -17.58 -11.52 11.44
CA ILE A 213 -18.05 -10.16 11.76
C ILE A 213 -19.10 -9.69 10.74
N VAL A 214 -18.76 -9.74 9.45
CA VAL A 214 -19.58 -9.13 8.37
C VAL A 214 -20.71 -10.05 7.92
N GLY A 215 -20.51 -11.36 7.97
CA GLY A 215 -21.47 -12.34 7.44
C GLY A 215 -21.70 -12.10 5.94
N SER A 216 -23.00 -12.03 5.54
CA SER A 216 -23.44 -11.83 4.16
C SER A 216 -24.08 -10.45 3.90
N SER A 217 -23.85 -9.47 4.79
CA SER A 217 -24.65 -8.23 4.80
C SER A 217 -24.12 -7.14 3.87
N ALA A 218 -22.82 -7.10 3.61
CA ALA A 218 -22.21 -6.00 2.84
C ALA A 218 -20.99 -6.50 2.03
N PRO A 219 -20.58 -5.77 0.96
CA PRO A 219 -19.35 -6.05 0.25
C PRO A 219 -18.13 -5.82 1.14
N VAL A 220 -17.06 -6.57 0.90
CA VAL A 220 -15.79 -6.46 1.63
C VAL A 220 -14.65 -6.28 0.64
N LEU A 221 -13.96 -5.15 0.75
CA LEU A 221 -12.74 -4.84 -0.02
C LEU A 221 -11.52 -5.20 0.83
N ILE A 222 -10.37 -5.37 0.17
CA ILE A 222 -9.07 -5.60 0.81
C ILE A 222 -8.01 -4.77 0.09
N GLY A 223 -7.06 -4.23 0.83
CA GLY A 223 -5.88 -3.56 0.31
C GLY A 223 -4.70 -3.68 1.26
N GLY A 224 -3.49 -3.60 0.72
CA GLY A 224 -2.24 -3.60 1.49
C GLY A 224 -1.11 -4.35 0.81
N ASP A 225 0.02 -4.37 1.50
CA ASP A 225 1.17 -5.18 1.15
C ASP A 225 0.95 -6.63 1.61
N LEU A 226 0.63 -7.49 0.65
CA LEU A 226 0.40 -8.90 0.95
C LEU A 226 1.69 -9.73 0.92
N ASN A 227 2.82 -9.13 0.52
CA ASN A 227 4.10 -9.83 0.34
C ASN A 227 3.98 -11.09 -0.56
N VAL A 228 2.94 -11.14 -1.37
CA VAL A 228 2.66 -12.21 -2.33
C VAL A 228 3.39 -11.89 -3.62
N GLU A 229 4.41 -12.67 -3.93
CA GLU A 229 5.23 -12.45 -5.12
C GLU A 229 4.48 -12.85 -6.41
N TYR A 230 4.14 -11.86 -7.23
CA TYR A 230 3.43 -12.14 -8.48
C TYR A 230 4.34 -12.80 -9.52
N PHE A 231 5.57 -12.30 -9.69
CA PHE A 231 6.51 -12.79 -10.71
C PHE A 231 7.47 -13.83 -10.15
N HIS A 232 8.22 -13.53 -9.10
CA HIS A 232 9.19 -14.46 -8.50
C HIS A 232 8.50 -15.67 -7.85
N GLY A 233 7.31 -15.47 -7.30
CA GLY A 233 6.48 -16.52 -6.73
C GLY A 233 5.69 -17.36 -7.75
N ALA A 234 5.72 -17.03 -9.04
CA ALA A 234 4.89 -17.67 -10.05
C ALA A 234 5.10 -19.20 -10.15
N SER A 235 6.36 -19.67 -10.02
CA SER A 235 6.67 -21.09 -10.04
C SER A 235 6.13 -21.87 -8.84
N ARG A 236 5.87 -21.18 -7.71
CA ARG A 236 5.28 -21.72 -6.49
C ARG A 236 3.76 -21.52 -6.46
N GLY A 237 3.19 -20.84 -7.46
CA GLY A 237 1.77 -20.48 -7.51
C GLY A 237 1.35 -19.49 -6.42
N ASP A 238 2.26 -18.63 -5.96
CA ASP A 238 2.06 -17.76 -4.78
C ASP A 238 0.78 -16.93 -4.92
N TYR A 239 0.65 -16.18 -6.01
CA TYR A 239 -0.55 -15.38 -6.27
C TYR A 239 -1.86 -16.18 -6.35
N ALA A 240 -1.85 -17.31 -7.07
CA ALA A 240 -3.05 -18.15 -7.21
C ALA A 240 -3.45 -18.78 -5.86
N ASN A 241 -2.48 -19.22 -5.08
CA ASN A 241 -2.71 -19.75 -3.73
C ASN A 241 -3.24 -18.69 -2.79
N ALA A 242 -2.73 -17.45 -2.87
CA ALA A 242 -3.21 -16.32 -2.08
C ALA A 242 -4.66 -15.98 -2.40
N GLN A 243 -5.05 -15.91 -3.68
CA GLN A 243 -6.45 -15.68 -4.06
C GLN A 243 -7.39 -16.78 -3.51
N ASN A 244 -6.93 -18.03 -3.56
CA ASN A 244 -7.70 -19.15 -3.00
C ASN A 244 -7.83 -19.07 -1.48
N ALA A 245 -6.75 -18.71 -0.78
CA ALA A 245 -6.74 -18.60 0.68
C ALA A 245 -7.63 -17.46 1.18
N VAL A 246 -7.58 -16.29 0.51
CA VAL A 246 -8.44 -15.16 0.86
C VAL A 246 -9.89 -15.37 0.41
N GLY A 247 -10.14 -16.34 -0.47
CA GLY A 247 -11.46 -16.61 -1.01
C GLY A 247 -12.04 -15.44 -1.79
N GLY A 248 -11.24 -14.75 -2.59
CA GLY A 248 -11.65 -13.53 -3.27
C GLY A 248 -10.88 -13.27 -4.56
N VAL A 249 -10.84 -12.02 -4.94
CA VAL A 249 -10.09 -11.52 -6.10
C VAL A 249 -9.10 -10.47 -5.62
N LEU A 250 -7.84 -10.68 -5.93
CA LEU A 250 -6.75 -9.74 -5.67
C LEU A 250 -6.31 -9.13 -7.00
N GLY A 251 -6.33 -7.81 -7.10
CA GLY A 251 -5.86 -7.08 -8.27
C GLY A 251 -4.48 -6.51 -8.03
N THR A 252 -3.60 -6.67 -9.02
CA THR A 252 -2.28 -6.04 -9.06
C THR A 252 -2.12 -5.25 -10.36
N PRO A 253 -1.36 -4.15 -10.37
CA PRO A 253 -1.20 -3.31 -11.56
C PRO A 253 -0.39 -3.99 -12.66
N ALA A 254 0.68 -4.66 -12.30
CA ALA A 254 1.61 -5.25 -13.23
C ALA A 254 1.35 -6.75 -13.40
N THR A 255 0.92 -7.13 -14.56
CA THR A 255 0.86 -8.54 -15.01
C THR A 255 1.98 -8.84 -16.03
N ASP A 256 2.78 -7.85 -16.38
CA ASP A 256 3.92 -7.87 -17.29
C ASP A 256 5.10 -7.15 -16.59
N PRO A 257 6.28 -7.78 -16.45
CA PRO A 257 7.44 -7.18 -15.78
C PRO A 257 8.03 -5.96 -16.52
N SER A 258 7.56 -5.65 -17.74
CA SER A 258 7.90 -4.39 -18.41
C SER A 258 7.07 -3.19 -17.93
N GLN A 259 6.04 -3.42 -17.12
CA GLN A 259 5.25 -2.38 -16.46
C GLN A 259 5.87 -2.06 -15.10
N LEU A 260 5.54 -0.89 -14.56
CA LEU A 260 5.95 -0.51 -13.21
C LEU A 260 5.34 -1.49 -12.20
N THR A 261 6.19 -2.17 -11.43
CA THR A 261 5.80 -3.06 -10.34
C THR A 261 5.65 -2.29 -9.03
N THR A 262 5.06 -2.88 -8.01
CA THR A 262 4.89 -2.18 -6.73
C THR A 262 6.19 -2.09 -5.95
N MET A 263 7.10 -3.04 -6.11
CA MET A 263 8.49 -2.97 -5.66
C MET A 263 9.39 -3.02 -6.90
N ASP A 264 9.94 -1.87 -7.33
CA ASP A 264 10.66 -1.71 -8.60
C ASP A 264 12.03 -1.06 -8.37
N CYS A 265 12.98 -1.83 -7.90
CA CYS A 265 14.31 -1.32 -7.55
C CYS A 265 15.09 -0.72 -8.74
N PRO A 266 14.99 -1.21 -9.99
CA PRO A 266 15.57 -0.52 -11.15
C PRO A 266 15.15 0.94 -11.31
N VAL A 267 13.98 1.30 -10.79
CA VAL A 267 13.39 2.65 -10.90
C VAL A 267 13.46 3.40 -9.57
N SER A 268 13.12 2.75 -8.46
CA SER A 268 13.13 3.35 -7.12
C SER A 268 14.54 3.41 -6.53
N ALA A 269 15.04 4.62 -6.27
CA ALA A 269 16.33 4.81 -5.61
C ALA A 269 16.32 4.30 -4.16
N TRP A 270 15.19 4.43 -3.46
CA TRP A 270 15.05 3.94 -2.09
C TRP A 270 15.04 2.42 -2.05
N CYS A 271 14.31 1.76 -2.96
CA CYS A 271 14.33 0.31 -3.11
C CYS A 271 15.76 -0.23 -3.40
N GLN A 272 16.54 0.45 -4.27
CA GLN A 272 17.94 0.07 -4.50
C GLN A 272 18.79 0.18 -3.24
N TYR A 273 18.58 1.22 -2.45
CA TYR A 273 19.28 1.43 -1.20
C TYR A 273 18.91 0.36 -0.17
N MET A 274 17.63 0.11 0.04
CA MET A 274 17.12 -0.92 0.94
C MET A 274 17.60 -2.32 0.53
N GLY A 275 17.60 -2.64 -0.77
CA GLY A 275 18.13 -3.90 -1.27
C GLY A 275 19.59 -4.16 -0.90
N GLY A 276 20.40 -3.09 -0.88
CA GLY A 276 21.81 -3.17 -0.42
C GLY A 276 21.95 -3.45 1.08
N VAL A 277 20.93 -3.10 1.86
CA VAL A 277 20.90 -3.25 3.33
C VAL A 277 20.23 -4.57 3.74
N GLU A 278 19.08 -4.87 3.17
CA GLU A 278 18.28 -6.04 3.52
C GLU A 278 18.64 -7.30 2.75
N SER A 279 19.64 -7.21 1.86
CA SER A 279 20.19 -8.36 1.12
C SER A 279 19.28 -8.95 0.04
N PHE A 280 18.30 -8.20 -0.47
CA PHE A 280 17.62 -8.57 -1.72
C PHE A 280 18.30 -7.93 -2.95
N PRO A 281 18.10 -8.46 -4.17
CA PRO A 281 18.79 -7.93 -5.35
C PRO A 281 18.43 -6.48 -5.66
N THR A 282 19.40 -5.62 -5.95
CA THR A 282 19.18 -4.21 -6.32
C THR A 282 18.41 -4.03 -7.66
N ASN A 283 18.17 -5.12 -8.38
CA ASN A 283 17.31 -5.17 -9.56
C ASN A 283 16.02 -5.96 -9.31
N TYR A 284 15.60 -6.07 -8.06
CA TYR A 284 14.36 -6.75 -7.70
C TYR A 284 13.16 -5.99 -8.28
N GLN A 285 12.26 -6.72 -8.91
CA GLN A 285 11.01 -6.22 -9.46
C GLN A 285 9.91 -7.24 -9.19
N ASP A 286 8.92 -6.88 -8.38
CA ASP A 286 7.73 -7.69 -8.16
C ASP A 286 6.52 -6.84 -7.77
N SER A 287 5.33 -7.39 -7.94
CA SER A 287 4.11 -6.82 -7.39
C SER A 287 3.77 -7.56 -6.11
N LEU A 288 3.87 -6.85 -4.97
CA LEU A 288 3.63 -7.35 -3.62
C LEU A 288 2.36 -6.74 -3.02
N ASP A 289 1.94 -5.58 -3.53
CA ASP A 289 0.80 -4.81 -3.06
C ASP A 289 -0.43 -5.05 -3.92
N TYR A 290 -1.57 -5.18 -3.26
CA TYR A 290 -2.81 -5.58 -3.89
C TYR A 290 -3.98 -4.77 -3.36
N VAL A 291 -5.00 -4.61 -4.23
CA VAL A 291 -6.35 -4.22 -3.86
C VAL A 291 -7.33 -5.20 -4.46
N GLY A 292 -8.42 -5.50 -3.76
CA GLY A 292 -9.33 -6.54 -4.19
C GLY A 292 -10.59 -6.62 -3.35
N TYR A 293 -11.26 -7.76 -3.39
CA TYR A 293 -12.44 -8.01 -2.57
C TYR A 293 -12.55 -9.48 -2.15
N LEU A 294 -13.22 -9.71 -1.03
CA LEU A 294 -13.46 -11.02 -0.45
C LEU A 294 -14.86 -11.52 -0.79
N ASN A 295 -14.94 -12.75 -1.29
CA ASN A 295 -16.20 -13.44 -1.52
C ASN A 295 -16.63 -14.26 -0.31
N ALA A 296 -17.93 -14.39 -0.10
CA ALA A 296 -18.53 -15.36 0.80
C ALA A 296 -19.95 -15.69 0.32
N PRO A 297 -20.52 -16.85 0.71
CA PRO A 297 -21.87 -17.21 0.32
C PRO A 297 -22.90 -16.12 0.73
N GLY A 298 -23.62 -15.60 -0.25
CA GLY A 298 -24.64 -14.57 -0.05
C GLY A 298 -24.13 -13.16 0.16
N ARG A 299 -22.80 -12.92 0.21
CA ARG A 299 -22.22 -11.59 0.31
C ARG A 299 -22.28 -10.88 -1.04
N PRO A 300 -22.73 -9.62 -1.08
CA PRO A 300 -22.61 -8.80 -2.27
C PRO A 300 -21.13 -8.65 -2.66
N THR A 301 -20.81 -8.87 -3.92
CA THR A 301 -19.46 -8.64 -4.44
C THR A 301 -19.45 -7.45 -5.37
N PRO A 302 -18.39 -6.61 -5.34
CA PRO A 302 -18.22 -5.56 -6.31
C PRO A 302 -18.22 -6.10 -7.73
N LEU A 303 -18.63 -5.27 -8.69
CA LEU A 303 -18.42 -5.58 -10.10
C LEU A 303 -16.93 -5.70 -10.38
N ALA A 304 -16.59 -6.39 -11.48
CA ALA A 304 -15.21 -6.67 -11.87
C ALA A 304 -14.29 -5.48 -11.61
N LEU A 305 -13.11 -5.77 -11.08
CA LEU A 305 -12.08 -4.77 -10.80
C LEU A 305 -11.89 -3.90 -12.04
N PRO A 306 -12.09 -2.56 -11.95
CA PRO A 306 -11.48 -1.68 -12.93
C PRO A 306 -9.97 -1.91 -12.86
N SER A 307 -9.23 -1.54 -13.91
CA SER A 307 -7.79 -1.70 -13.93
C SER A 307 -7.18 -1.13 -12.65
N VAL A 308 -6.43 -1.96 -11.95
CA VAL A 308 -5.58 -1.52 -10.84
C VAL A 308 -4.44 -0.72 -11.46
N VAL A 309 -4.13 0.42 -10.92
CA VAL A 309 -3.02 1.24 -11.38
C VAL A 309 -2.02 1.41 -10.25
N THR A 310 -0.73 1.28 -10.57
CA THR A 310 0.32 1.96 -9.84
C THR A 310 0.24 3.42 -10.29
N ASP A 311 -0.33 4.25 -9.47
CA ASP A 311 -0.59 5.63 -9.86
C ASP A 311 0.57 6.51 -9.40
N PHE A 312 1.76 6.23 -9.94
CA PHE A 312 2.92 7.07 -9.66
C PHE A 312 3.74 7.29 -10.92
N ASP A 313 4.03 8.56 -11.23
CA ASP A 313 5.07 8.90 -12.19
C ASP A 313 6.44 8.76 -11.49
N PRO A 314 7.22 7.69 -11.76
CA PRO A 314 8.52 7.49 -11.13
C PRO A 314 9.49 8.65 -11.42
N GLN A 315 9.18 9.50 -12.40
CA GLN A 315 10.02 10.65 -12.76
C GLN A 315 9.70 11.91 -11.95
N ALA A 316 8.53 11.95 -11.29
CA ALA A 316 8.09 13.16 -10.58
C ALA A 316 8.68 13.33 -9.16
N GLY A 317 9.39 12.35 -8.63
CA GLY A 317 9.91 12.46 -7.27
C GLY A 317 10.87 11.35 -6.81
N TRP A 318 11.04 10.30 -7.59
CA TRP A 318 11.80 9.11 -7.22
C TRP A 318 13.14 9.05 -7.97
N THR A 319 13.96 10.10 -7.88
CA THR A 319 15.20 10.20 -8.63
C THR A 319 16.38 9.59 -7.85
N ALA A 320 17.19 8.79 -8.54
CA ALA A 320 18.46 8.26 -8.01
C ALA A 320 19.33 9.38 -7.42
N GLY A 321 19.74 9.23 -6.18
CA GLY A 321 20.67 10.15 -5.50
C GLY A 321 20.04 11.13 -4.49
N GLN A 322 18.73 11.09 -4.28
CA GLN A 322 18.04 11.85 -3.23
C GLN A 322 17.20 10.91 -2.38
N LEU A 323 17.87 10.21 -1.48
CA LEU A 323 17.32 9.12 -0.67
C LEU A 323 16.32 9.57 0.39
N ASP A 324 16.10 10.85 0.59
CA ASP A 324 15.41 11.33 1.78
C ASP A 324 14.11 12.08 1.54
N THR A 325 13.95 12.80 0.44
CA THR A 325 12.76 13.63 0.20
C THR A 325 12.03 13.30 -1.11
N GLN A 326 12.60 12.46 -1.95
CA GLN A 326 12.07 12.15 -3.28
C GLN A 326 11.82 10.66 -3.52
N SER A 327 12.28 9.79 -2.64
CA SER A 327 11.95 8.36 -2.61
C SER A 327 11.37 8.03 -1.24
N PRO A 328 10.07 8.26 -1.03
CA PRO A 328 9.49 8.17 0.31
C PRO A 328 9.29 6.75 0.81
N SER A 329 9.31 5.74 -0.07
CA SER A 329 9.20 4.31 0.22
C SER A 329 9.89 3.48 -0.85
N ASP A 330 10.21 2.24 -0.57
CA ASP A 330 10.65 1.23 -1.52
C ASP A 330 9.48 0.61 -2.31
N HIS A 331 8.25 0.82 -1.85
CA HIS A 331 7.02 0.43 -2.53
C HIS A 331 6.34 1.60 -3.24
N TYR A 332 5.74 1.30 -4.39
CA TYR A 332 4.80 2.17 -5.09
C TYR A 332 3.36 1.86 -4.68
N PRO A 333 2.52 2.88 -4.48
CA PRO A 333 1.13 2.65 -4.09
C PRO A 333 0.31 2.00 -5.20
N VAL A 334 -0.74 1.30 -4.82
CA VAL A 334 -1.75 0.75 -5.73
C VAL A 334 -3.10 1.38 -5.45
N GLN A 335 -3.86 1.65 -6.51
CA GLN A 335 -5.20 2.20 -6.39
C GLN A 335 -6.18 1.50 -7.32
N ALA A 336 -7.39 1.26 -6.84
CA ALA A 336 -8.52 0.83 -7.66
C ALA A 336 -9.81 1.49 -7.20
N THR A 337 -10.76 1.64 -8.14
CA THR A 337 -12.13 2.07 -7.85
C THR A 337 -13.06 0.89 -8.07
N PHE A 338 -13.82 0.56 -7.06
CA PHE A 338 -14.78 -0.55 -7.08
C PHE A 338 -16.18 0.00 -7.33
N GLN A 339 -16.88 -0.55 -8.32
CA GLN A 339 -18.30 -0.33 -8.48
C GLN A 339 -19.03 -1.24 -7.48
N LEU A 340 -19.71 -0.64 -6.52
CA LEU A 340 -20.47 -1.36 -5.51
C LEU A 340 -21.83 -1.82 -6.05
N PRO A 341 -22.39 -2.92 -5.52
CA PRO A 341 -23.68 -3.46 -5.91
C PRO A 341 -24.83 -2.50 -5.69
#